data_5238cc8efad0f05d0f5a6cb2b47f372e
#
_entry.id   5238cc8efad0f05d0f5a6cb2b47f372e
#
_cell.length_a   1.000
_cell.length_b   1.000
_cell.length_c   1.000
_cell.angle_alpha   90.00
_cell.angle_beta   90.00
_cell.angle_gamma   90.00
#
_symmetry.space_group_name_H-M   'P 1'
#
loop_
_entity.id
_entity.type
_entity.pdbx_description
1 polymer ?
#
loop_
_entity_poly.entity_id
_entity_poly.type
_entity_poly.pdbx_seq_one_letter_code
_entity_poly.pdbx_strand_id
1 'polypeptide(L)'
;TPTGATGVMASAGGDMGVDVNSRDLQYLVREHLVGENDDVAFVRDKSHGFVDEEHHLKVRWNSQHGRVYIDGHHTAFDLELGDQVLVSSHAAPLRIFSNVV
;
A
#
# COMPACT_ATOMS: atom_id res chain seq x y z
N THR A 1 -0.66 0.30 -7.21
CA THR A 1 -1.37 0.25 -8.50
C THR A 1 -0.70 -0.74 -9.44
N PRO A 2 -1.41 -1.23 -10.47
CA PRO A 2 -0.80 -2.13 -11.45
C PRO A 2 0.46 -1.56 -12.12
N THR A 3 0.43 -0.29 -12.49
CA THR A 3 1.58 0.39 -13.10
C THR A 3 2.76 0.48 -12.14
N GLY A 4 2.52 0.62 -10.86
CA GLY A 4 3.56 0.69 -9.84
C GLY A 4 4.09 -0.65 -9.36
N ALA A 5 3.47 -1.77 -9.79
CA ALA A 5 3.79 -3.09 -9.25
C ALA A 5 5.20 -3.59 -9.63
N THR A 6 5.77 -3.07 -10.70
CA THR A 6 7.10 -3.47 -11.18
C THR A 6 8.26 -2.64 -10.62
N GLY A 7 7.96 -1.61 -9.84
CA GLY A 7 8.96 -0.74 -9.22
C GLY A 7 9.35 -1.18 -7.81
N VAL A 8 9.26 -0.25 -6.87
CA VAL A 8 9.60 -0.48 -5.45
C VAL A 8 8.80 -1.63 -4.85
N MET A 9 7.54 -1.77 -5.24
CA MET A 9 6.69 -2.85 -4.75
C MET A 9 7.28 -4.22 -5.10
N ALA A 10 7.75 -4.42 -6.33
CA ALA A 10 8.40 -5.66 -6.73
C ALA A 10 9.69 -5.92 -5.95
N SER A 11 10.52 -4.88 -5.77
CA SER A 11 11.76 -4.96 -4.98
C SER A 11 11.50 -5.37 -3.53
N ALA A 12 10.35 -5.00 -2.99
CA ALA A 12 9.95 -5.32 -1.62
C ALA A 12 9.22 -6.66 -1.49
N GLY A 13 9.13 -7.44 -2.56
CA GLY A 13 8.47 -8.75 -2.56
C GLY A 13 6.99 -8.72 -2.92
N GLY A 14 6.51 -7.65 -3.50
CA GLY A 14 5.13 -7.54 -3.98
C GLY A 14 4.89 -8.33 -5.27
N ASP A 15 3.63 -8.45 -5.64
CA ASP A 15 3.20 -9.14 -6.85
C ASP A 15 3.31 -8.21 -8.07
N MET A 16 4.07 -8.66 -9.08
CA MET A 16 4.22 -7.95 -10.35
C MET A 16 3.17 -8.34 -11.39
N GLY A 17 2.48 -9.45 -11.20
CA GLY A 17 1.51 -10.00 -12.16
C GLY A 17 0.13 -9.35 -12.12
N VAL A 18 0.03 -8.12 -11.65
CA VAL A 18 -1.24 -7.40 -11.53
C VAL A 18 -1.69 -6.91 -12.90
N ASP A 19 -2.94 -7.20 -13.27
CA ASP A 19 -3.53 -6.74 -14.52
C ASP A 19 -3.53 -5.21 -14.59
N VAL A 20 -3.01 -4.66 -15.68
CA VAL A 20 -2.90 -3.19 -15.87
C VAL A 20 -4.25 -2.48 -15.90
N ASN A 21 -5.34 -3.20 -16.19
CA ASN A 21 -6.69 -2.66 -16.17
C ASN A 21 -7.36 -2.78 -14.80
N SER A 22 -6.72 -3.44 -13.85
CA SER A 22 -7.26 -3.57 -12.50
C SER A 22 -7.22 -2.23 -11.77
N ARG A 23 -8.25 -1.96 -11.00
CA ARG A 23 -8.32 -0.82 -10.09
C ARG A 23 -7.93 -1.19 -8.66
N ASP A 24 -7.54 -2.43 -8.44
CA ASP A 24 -7.08 -2.88 -7.13
C ASP A 24 -5.78 -2.17 -6.74
N LEU A 25 -5.67 -1.89 -5.46
CA LEU A 25 -4.45 -1.35 -4.87
C LEU A 25 -3.74 -2.46 -4.12
N GLN A 26 -2.46 -2.60 -4.36
CA GLN A 26 -1.61 -3.51 -3.61
C GLN A 26 -0.96 -2.78 -2.44
N TYR A 27 -0.94 -3.41 -1.27
CA TYR A 27 -0.21 -2.92 -0.12
C TYR A 27 0.79 -3.94 0.38
N LEU A 28 1.85 -3.46 1.00
CA LEU A 28 2.88 -4.29 1.59
C LEU A 28 3.45 -3.58 2.82
N VAL A 29 3.41 -4.26 3.95
CA VAL A 29 4.06 -3.81 5.18
C VAL A 29 5.50 -4.27 5.15
N ARG A 30 6.42 -3.32 5.19
CA ARG A 30 7.86 -3.59 5.19
C ARG A 30 8.37 -3.62 6.62
N GLU A 31 9.37 -4.47 6.87
CA GLU A 31 10.10 -4.51 8.13
C GLU A 31 9.17 -4.67 9.36
N HIS A 32 8.11 -5.45 9.20
CA HIS A 32 7.19 -5.69 10.31
C HIS A 32 7.88 -6.50 11.43
N LEU A 33 7.56 -6.13 12.68
CA LEU A 33 8.07 -6.82 13.86
C LEU A 33 7.10 -7.91 14.28
N VAL A 34 7.66 -9.06 14.65
CA VAL A 34 6.90 -10.17 15.22
C VAL A 34 7.38 -10.38 16.65
N GLY A 35 6.48 -10.17 17.62
CA GLY A 35 6.79 -10.41 19.04
C GLY A 35 6.79 -11.91 19.39
N GLU A 36 7.28 -12.25 20.58
CA GLU A 36 7.37 -13.65 21.04
C GLU A 36 6.01 -14.35 21.10
N ASN A 37 4.95 -13.59 21.40
CA ASN A 37 3.60 -14.12 21.55
C ASN A 37 2.74 -13.95 20.27
N ASP A 38 3.31 -13.41 19.21
CA ASP A 38 2.58 -13.20 17.97
C ASP A 38 2.58 -14.48 17.12
N ASP A 39 1.46 -14.69 16.43
CA ASP A 39 1.38 -15.73 15.40
C ASP A 39 2.09 -15.24 14.14
N VAL A 40 3.23 -15.83 13.82
CA VAL A 40 4.04 -15.46 12.66
C VAL A 40 3.25 -15.61 11.35
N ALA A 41 2.47 -16.66 11.21
CA ALA A 41 1.66 -16.90 10.01
C ALA A 41 0.59 -15.81 9.85
N PHE A 42 -0.07 -15.42 10.94
CA PHE A 42 -1.05 -14.34 10.94
C PHE A 42 -0.43 -13.00 10.56
N VAL A 43 0.72 -12.65 11.12
CA VAL A 43 1.43 -11.40 10.83
C VAL A 43 1.84 -11.36 9.35
N ARG A 44 2.37 -12.45 8.82
CA ARG A 44 2.74 -12.54 7.40
C ARG A 44 1.54 -12.40 6.48
N ASP A 45 0.44 -13.05 6.81
CA ASP A 45 -0.79 -12.99 6.03
C ASP A 45 -1.36 -11.57 5.97
N LYS A 46 -1.29 -10.83 7.08
CA LYS A 46 -1.79 -9.46 7.18
C LYS A 46 -0.84 -8.40 6.65
N SER A 47 0.42 -8.75 6.38
CA SER A 47 1.44 -7.79 5.96
C SER A 47 1.36 -7.39 4.49
N HIS A 48 0.55 -8.07 3.69
CA HIS A 48 0.39 -7.77 2.27
C HIS A 48 -1.01 -8.15 1.79
N GLY A 49 -1.42 -7.56 0.69
CA GLY A 49 -2.69 -7.87 0.09
C GLY A 49 -3.14 -6.83 -0.93
N PHE A 50 -4.39 -6.97 -1.32
CA PHE A 50 -5.04 -6.10 -2.29
C PHE A 50 -6.28 -5.47 -1.68
N VAL A 51 -6.56 -4.24 -2.12
CA VAL A 51 -7.80 -3.52 -1.80
C VAL A 51 -8.53 -3.30 -3.11
N ASP A 52 -9.75 -3.83 -3.23
CA ASP A 52 -10.58 -3.66 -4.42
C ASP A 52 -11.34 -2.33 -4.41
N GLU A 53 -12.13 -2.10 -5.47
CA GLU A 53 -12.87 -0.84 -5.64
C GLU A 53 -13.96 -0.62 -4.59
N GLU A 54 -14.47 -1.69 -3.98
CA GLU A 54 -15.55 -1.63 -3.01
C GLU A 54 -15.06 -1.43 -1.58
N HIS A 55 -13.77 -1.59 -1.36
CA HIS A 55 -13.15 -1.54 -0.04
C HIS A 55 -12.11 -0.44 0.06
N HIS A 56 -11.65 -0.21 1.26
CA HIS A 56 -10.52 0.67 1.51
C HIS A 56 -9.62 0.07 2.57
N LEU A 57 -8.35 0.41 2.50
CA LEU A 57 -7.37 0.05 3.53
C LEU A 57 -7.43 1.13 4.62
N LYS A 58 -7.64 0.70 5.85
CA LYS A 58 -7.59 1.58 7.02
C LYS A 58 -6.32 1.29 7.79
N VAL A 59 -5.49 2.29 7.94
CA VAL A 59 -4.27 2.21 8.75
C VAL A 59 -4.45 3.12 9.96
N ARG A 60 -4.41 2.55 11.15
CA ARG A 60 -4.39 3.31 12.39
C ARG A 60 -2.96 3.46 12.87
N TRP A 61 -2.54 4.70 13.05
CA TRP A 61 -1.19 4.98 13.52
C TRP A 61 -1.10 4.76 15.04
N ASN A 62 -0.18 3.88 15.44
CA ASN A 62 -0.03 3.47 16.84
C ASN A 62 1.36 3.84 17.37
N SER A 63 1.87 4.98 16.98
CA SER A 63 3.14 5.53 17.40
C SER A 63 2.99 7.02 17.62
N GLN A 64 3.92 7.65 18.36
CA GLN A 64 3.78 9.08 18.66
C GLN A 64 3.95 9.97 17.43
N HIS A 65 4.88 9.61 16.54
CA HIS A 65 5.16 10.37 15.35
C HIS A 65 5.25 9.46 14.13
N GLY A 66 4.80 9.97 13.00
CA GLY A 66 4.92 9.28 11.74
C GLY A 66 4.67 10.23 10.58
N ARG A 67 4.85 9.73 9.37
CA ARG A 67 4.60 10.49 8.15
C ARG A 67 4.01 9.60 7.07
N VAL A 68 3.12 10.19 6.28
CA VAL A 68 2.66 9.64 5.02
C VAL A 68 3.35 10.39 3.90
N TYR A 69 3.98 9.66 2.99
CA TYR A 69 4.57 10.22 1.78
C TYR A 69 3.73 9.79 0.57
N ILE A 70 3.46 10.75 -0.30
CA ILE A 70 2.72 10.51 -1.54
C ILE A 70 3.64 10.83 -2.70
N ASP A 71 3.88 9.83 -3.55
CA ASP A 71 4.76 9.95 -4.72
C ASP A 71 6.17 10.47 -4.36
N GLY A 72 6.76 9.87 -3.35
CA GLY A 72 8.09 10.27 -2.85
C GLY A 72 8.01 11.22 -1.67
N HIS A 73 9.11 11.87 -1.34
CA HIS A 73 9.24 12.65 -0.13
C HIS A 73 8.81 14.14 -0.26
N HIS A 74 8.40 14.57 -1.44
CA HIS A 74 8.02 15.98 -1.68
C HIS A 74 6.63 16.31 -1.13
N THR A 75 5.74 15.34 -1.04
CA THR A 75 4.42 15.52 -0.45
C THR A 75 4.33 14.62 0.76
N ALA A 76 4.27 15.23 1.94
CA ALA A 76 4.25 14.50 3.19
C ALA A 76 3.21 15.09 4.15
N PHE A 77 2.59 14.22 4.93
CA PHE A 77 1.67 14.58 6.00
C PHE A 77 2.14 13.95 7.30
N ASP A 78 2.19 14.74 8.36
CA ASP A 78 2.56 14.24 9.67
C ASP A 78 1.41 13.46 10.30
N LEU A 79 1.75 12.38 10.99
CA LEU A 79 0.82 11.56 11.75
C LEU A 79 1.15 11.63 13.23
N GLU A 80 0.09 11.62 14.04
CA GLU A 80 0.16 11.51 15.49
C GLU A 80 -0.52 10.24 15.95
N LEU A 81 -0.28 9.87 17.21
CA LEU A 81 -0.89 8.69 17.83
C LEU A 81 -2.41 8.75 17.71
N GLY A 82 -2.99 7.71 17.16
CA GLY A 82 -4.43 7.58 16.98
C GLY A 82 -4.96 8.06 15.64
N ASP A 83 -4.13 8.72 14.82
CA ASP A 83 -4.53 9.12 13.47
C ASP A 83 -4.85 7.90 12.61
N GLN A 84 -5.78 8.10 11.68
CA GLN A 84 -6.17 7.07 10.71
C GLN A 84 -5.88 7.55 9.29
N VAL A 85 -5.36 6.64 8.48
CA VAL A 85 -5.17 6.85 7.05
C VAL A 85 -6.09 5.88 6.32
N LEU A 86 -6.91 6.41 5.41
CA LEU A 86 -7.75 5.60 4.54
C LEU A 86 -7.19 5.65 3.12
N VAL A 87 -6.99 4.48 2.54
CA VAL A 87 -6.50 4.35 1.17
C VAL A 87 -7.56 3.64 0.34
N SER A 88 -7.96 4.25 -0.76
CA SER A 88 -8.98 3.70 -1.65
C SER A 88 -8.64 3.99 -3.10
N SER A 89 -9.30 3.28 -4.01
CA SER A 89 -9.16 3.46 -5.45
C SER A 89 -10.28 4.32 -6.05
N HIS A 90 -10.91 5.17 -5.26
CA HIS A 90 -12.07 5.97 -5.70
C HIS A 90 -11.68 7.22 -6.51
N ALA A 91 -10.42 7.59 -6.56
CA ALA A 91 -9.95 8.69 -7.39
C ALA A 91 -10.08 8.37 -8.89
N ALA A 92 -10.24 9.41 -9.69
CA ALA A 92 -10.24 9.24 -11.14
C ALA A 92 -8.91 8.63 -11.61
N PRO A 93 -8.95 7.63 -12.51
CA PRO A 93 -7.73 6.99 -12.99
C PRO A 93 -6.93 7.94 -13.89
N LEU A 94 -5.61 7.84 -13.78
CA LEU A 94 -4.73 8.44 -14.78
C LEU A 94 -4.80 7.61 -16.06
N ARG A 95 -5.09 8.28 -17.18
CA ARG A 95 -5.11 7.64 -18.48
C ARG A 95 -3.78 7.91 -19.19
N ILE A 96 -3.11 6.84 -19.58
CA ILE A 96 -1.83 6.92 -20.28
C ILE A 96 -2.04 6.37 -21.69
N PHE A 97 -1.75 7.18 -22.69
CA PHE A 97 -1.77 6.76 -24.08
C PHE A 97 -0.34 6.42 -24.50
N SER A 98 -0.16 5.22 -25.01
CA SER A 98 1.14 4.74 -25.42
C SER A 98 1.05 4.04 -26.77
N ASN A 99 2.05 4.26 -27.62
CA ASN A 99 2.22 3.54 -28.88
C ASN A 99 2.92 2.18 -28.66
N VAL A 100 3.35 1.90 -27.45
CA VAL A 100 3.99 0.64 -27.10
C VAL A 100 2.91 -0.33 -26.64
N VAL A 101 2.82 -1.42 -27.33
CA VAL A 101 1.87 -2.49 -27.04
C VAL A 101 2.58 -3.61 -26.26
#